data_adb42bbe6fae8fa9ba7b114923367562
#
_entry.id   adb42bbe6fae8fa9ba7b114923367562
#
_cell.length_a   1.000
_cell.length_b   1.000
_cell.length_c   1.000
_cell.angle_alpha   90.00
_cell.angle_beta   90.00
_cell.angle_gamma   90.00
#
_symmetry.space_group_name_H-M   'P 1'
#
loop_
_entity.id
_entity.type
_entity.pdbx_description
1 polymer ?
#
loop_
_entity_poly.entity_id
_entity_poly.type
_entity_poly.pdbx_seq_one_letter_code
_entity_poly.pdbx_strand_id
1 'polypeptide(L)'
;MQPANLLKQVISNDPDICSNDSFAFVNHVSKSLIEQVQQLMSTPQFVPVGRIVRVTNGNGNYKVNMLPIDLMSGDVLIIPENSYIEINSLSTDFDVQFISFKNLPVTYSRPTRMRLDDNDFQRVGKYFGLIWEVIHKPSFSMQTVEYLLSAVMNDLAHMREQAYEQKKIFTHAEQQMQQFTDLVAMYGMKARNVVFYAQQMHITSNHLSALVRKHSGRTVMQWLNELTILEAKVLLRYTDRTISDIAFELNFTEATLFSRFFRREPGLSPRDYRSKK
;
A
#
# COMPACT_ATOMS: atom_id res chain seq x y z
N MET A 1 13.14 14.16 3.03
CA MET A 1 11.79 14.62 3.39
C MET A 1 10.99 13.39 3.83
N GLN A 2 10.45 13.37 5.03
CA GLN A 2 9.64 12.21 5.48
C GLN A 2 8.33 12.17 4.67
N PRO A 3 7.81 10.99 4.27
CA PRO A 3 6.60 10.86 3.47
C PRO A 3 5.33 11.45 4.11
N ALA A 4 5.31 11.57 5.45
CA ALA A 4 4.31 12.36 6.17
C ALA A 4 4.33 13.84 5.77
N ASN A 5 5.45 14.36 5.24
CA ASN A 5 5.55 15.75 4.76
C ASN A 5 4.94 15.95 3.36
N LEU A 6 4.79 14.92 2.54
CA LEU A 6 4.18 15.08 1.21
C LEU A 6 2.68 15.38 1.33
N LEU A 7 1.98 14.63 2.17
CA LEU A 7 0.59 14.94 2.51
C LEU A 7 0.50 16.25 3.31
N LYS A 8 1.43 16.52 4.25
CA LYS A 8 1.45 17.79 5.02
C LYS A 8 1.59 19.02 4.14
N GLN A 9 2.32 18.97 3.03
CA GLN A 9 2.47 20.12 2.11
C GLN A 9 1.19 20.39 1.28
N VAL A 10 0.44 19.36 0.93
CA VAL A 10 -0.79 19.46 0.13
C VAL A 10 -2.00 19.75 1.02
N ILE A 11 -1.94 19.41 2.31
CA ILE A 11 -3.10 19.24 3.20
C ILE A 11 -3.12 20.24 4.36
N SER A 12 -2.17 21.17 4.46
CA SER A 12 -1.95 21.95 5.69
C SER A 12 -3.08 22.88 6.16
N ASN A 13 -4.14 23.10 5.35
CA ASN A 13 -5.25 24.01 5.70
C ASN A 13 -6.65 23.52 5.31
N ASP A 14 -6.84 22.23 5.00
CA ASP A 14 -8.15 21.70 4.66
C ASP A 14 -8.91 21.31 5.95
N PRO A 15 -10.12 21.85 6.20
CA PRO A 15 -10.89 21.54 7.41
C PRO A 15 -11.30 20.06 7.54
N ASP A 16 -11.34 19.34 6.42
CA ASP A 16 -11.64 17.91 6.40
C ASP A 16 -10.43 17.02 6.68
N ILE A 17 -9.29 17.61 7.09
CA ILE A 17 -8.05 16.88 7.31
C ILE A 17 -7.45 17.23 8.66
N CYS A 18 -7.20 16.19 9.45
CA CYS A 18 -6.49 16.29 10.72
C CYS A 18 -5.26 15.40 10.70
N SER A 19 -4.09 15.96 11.01
CA SER A 19 -2.85 15.16 11.05
C SER A 19 -1.89 15.63 12.13
N ASN A 20 -1.14 14.67 12.67
CA ASN A 20 0.02 14.88 13.54
C ASN A 20 1.15 13.92 13.16
N ASP A 21 2.15 13.77 14.03
CA ASP A 21 3.30 12.87 13.77
C ASP A 21 2.94 11.38 13.84
N SER A 22 1.80 11.02 14.45
CA SER A 22 1.38 9.65 14.68
C SER A 22 0.30 9.17 13.72
N PHE A 23 -0.58 10.05 13.26
CA PHE A 23 -1.68 9.71 12.37
C PHE A 23 -2.02 10.83 11.38
N ALA A 24 -2.77 10.47 10.34
CA ALA A 24 -3.50 11.42 9.50
C ALA A 24 -4.90 10.87 9.24
N PHE A 25 -5.89 11.72 9.37
CA PHE A 25 -7.28 11.44 9.06
C PHE A 25 -7.76 12.39 7.97
N VAL A 26 -8.36 11.85 6.92
CA VAL A 26 -9.06 12.59 5.86
C VAL A 26 -10.52 12.19 5.91
N ASN A 27 -11.39 13.17 6.12
CA ASN A 27 -12.84 12.94 6.21
C ASN A 27 -13.54 13.10 4.85
N HIS A 28 -13.03 14.02 4.02
CA HIS A 28 -13.53 14.28 2.67
C HIS A 28 -12.38 14.75 1.78
N VAL A 29 -12.45 14.45 0.49
CA VAL A 29 -11.45 14.87 -0.50
C VAL A 29 -12.08 15.89 -1.46
N SER A 30 -11.68 17.15 -1.35
CA SER A 30 -12.14 18.20 -2.26
C SER A 30 -11.68 17.96 -3.71
N LYS A 31 -12.41 18.48 -4.70
CA LYS A 31 -12.02 18.32 -6.12
C LYS A 31 -10.61 18.82 -6.43
N SER A 32 -10.21 19.94 -5.85
CA SER A 32 -8.85 20.48 -6.01
C SER A 32 -7.79 19.56 -5.44
N LEU A 33 -8.11 18.85 -4.36
CA LEU A 33 -7.22 17.89 -3.74
C LEU A 33 -7.11 16.61 -4.58
N ILE A 34 -8.20 16.15 -5.22
CA ILE A 34 -8.21 14.99 -6.13
C ILE A 34 -7.16 15.18 -7.24
N GLU A 35 -7.17 16.32 -7.92
CA GLU A 35 -6.26 16.61 -9.03
C GLU A 35 -4.79 16.63 -8.55
N GLN A 36 -4.52 17.30 -7.42
CA GLN A 36 -3.18 17.36 -6.83
C GLN A 36 -2.69 15.98 -6.40
N VAL A 37 -3.53 15.20 -5.73
CA VAL A 37 -3.20 13.84 -5.28
C VAL A 37 -2.97 12.93 -6.47
N GLN A 38 -3.80 12.99 -7.51
CA GLN A 38 -3.64 12.19 -8.71
C GLN A 38 -2.33 12.52 -9.44
N GLN A 39 -2.00 13.80 -9.60
CA GLN A 39 -0.72 14.21 -10.19
C GLN A 39 0.47 13.74 -9.36
N LEU A 40 0.41 13.90 -8.04
CA LEU A 40 1.47 13.52 -7.13
C LEU A 40 1.70 12.00 -7.07
N MET A 41 0.61 11.23 -7.09
CA MET A 41 0.62 9.78 -6.96
C MET A 41 0.51 9.03 -8.31
N SER A 42 0.67 9.74 -9.45
CA SER A 42 0.77 9.13 -10.77
C SER A 42 2.01 8.26 -10.97
N THR A 43 2.97 8.37 -10.06
CA THR A 43 4.13 7.48 -9.93
C THR A 43 4.11 6.83 -8.55
N PRO A 44 4.67 5.62 -8.39
CA PRO A 44 4.66 4.93 -7.10
C PRO A 44 5.27 5.77 -5.98
N GLN A 45 4.47 6.04 -4.93
CA GLN A 45 4.90 6.73 -3.72
C GLN A 45 5.01 5.74 -2.57
N PHE A 46 6.10 5.84 -1.81
CA PHE A 46 6.27 5.03 -0.61
C PHE A 46 5.47 5.61 0.55
N VAL A 47 4.70 4.76 1.21
CA VAL A 47 3.86 5.09 2.35
C VAL A 47 4.24 4.22 3.54
N PRO A 48 4.97 4.77 4.53
CA PRO A 48 5.50 4.01 5.65
C PRO A 48 4.45 3.67 6.72
N VAL A 49 3.23 4.21 6.57
CA VAL A 49 2.13 4.04 7.54
C VAL A 49 1.03 3.18 6.94
N GLY A 50 0.38 2.38 7.80
CA GLY A 50 -0.81 1.65 7.39
C GLY A 50 -1.99 2.59 7.14
N ARG A 51 -2.93 2.18 6.29
CA ARG A 51 -4.13 2.95 5.96
C ARG A 51 -5.37 2.07 5.94
N ILE A 52 -6.46 2.64 6.42
CA ILE A 52 -7.82 2.15 6.17
C ILE A 52 -8.50 3.21 5.31
N VAL A 53 -8.91 2.84 4.10
CA VAL A 53 -9.57 3.73 3.14
C VAL A 53 -10.99 3.23 2.94
N ARG A 54 -11.97 4.11 3.10
CA ARG A 54 -13.39 3.87 2.87
C ARG A 54 -13.82 4.73 1.68
N VAL A 55 -14.25 4.11 0.56
CA VAL A 55 -14.69 4.82 -0.63
C VAL A 55 -16.16 5.21 -0.48
N THR A 56 -16.42 6.49 -0.32
CA THR A 56 -17.76 7.04 -0.09
C THR A 56 -18.50 7.33 -1.39
N ASN A 57 -17.77 7.74 -2.44
CA ASN A 57 -18.35 8.02 -3.75
C ASN A 57 -17.34 7.74 -4.88
N GLY A 58 -17.85 7.58 -6.12
CA GLY A 58 -17.05 7.44 -7.32
C GLY A 58 -16.28 6.12 -7.43
N ASN A 59 -15.24 6.14 -8.25
CA ASN A 59 -14.35 5.01 -8.50
C ASN A 59 -12.92 5.48 -8.73
N GLY A 60 -11.97 4.57 -8.48
CA GLY A 60 -10.55 4.82 -8.69
C GLY A 60 -9.79 3.56 -9.04
N ASN A 61 -8.76 3.70 -9.87
CA ASN A 61 -7.83 2.63 -10.20
C ASN A 61 -6.48 2.91 -9.51
N TYR A 62 -6.10 2.00 -8.64
CA TYR A 62 -4.90 2.06 -7.82
C TYR A 62 -3.96 0.91 -8.15
N LYS A 63 -2.68 1.11 -7.88
CA LYS A 63 -1.74 0.01 -7.68
C LYS A 63 -1.16 0.12 -6.28
N VAL A 64 -1.24 -0.94 -5.51
CA VAL A 64 -0.59 -1.04 -4.20
C VAL A 64 0.37 -2.21 -4.25
N ASN A 65 1.65 -1.94 -4.01
CA ASN A 65 2.73 -2.93 -4.16
C ASN A 65 2.66 -3.63 -5.52
N MET A 66 2.40 -2.84 -6.59
CA MET A 66 2.22 -3.26 -8.00
C MET A 66 0.96 -4.10 -8.29
N LEU A 67 0.16 -4.45 -7.28
CA LEU A 67 -1.13 -5.09 -7.47
C LEU A 67 -2.17 -4.06 -7.93
N PRO A 68 -2.82 -4.26 -9.09
CA PRO A 68 -3.90 -3.38 -9.51
C PRO A 68 -5.13 -3.60 -8.61
N ILE A 69 -5.74 -2.51 -8.18
CA ILE A 69 -6.93 -2.52 -7.31
C ILE A 69 -7.92 -1.50 -7.86
N ASP A 70 -9.04 -1.99 -8.36
CA ASP A 70 -10.16 -1.14 -8.75
C ASP A 70 -11.05 -0.93 -7.53
N LEU A 71 -11.24 0.33 -7.17
CA LEU A 71 -12.08 0.75 -6.06
C LEU A 71 -13.36 1.40 -6.58
N MET A 72 -14.45 1.22 -5.86
CA MET A 72 -15.71 1.91 -6.11
C MET A 72 -16.44 2.18 -4.79
N SER A 73 -17.40 3.07 -4.82
CA SER A 73 -18.24 3.40 -3.66
C SER A 73 -18.75 2.12 -2.97
N GLY A 74 -18.66 2.06 -1.65
CA GLY A 74 -18.95 0.88 -0.83
C GLY A 74 -17.75 -0.05 -0.56
N ASP A 75 -16.58 0.25 -1.13
CA ASP A 75 -15.37 -0.51 -0.84
C ASP A 75 -14.64 0.02 0.39
N VAL A 76 -14.01 -0.89 1.12
CA VAL A 76 -12.97 -0.60 2.12
C VAL A 76 -11.67 -1.23 1.66
N LEU A 77 -10.58 -0.45 1.65
CA LEU A 77 -9.25 -0.92 1.34
C LEU A 77 -8.35 -0.74 2.55
N ILE A 78 -7.73 -1.83 2.98
CA ILE A 78 -6.68 -1.81 4.00
C ILE A 78 -5.33 -1.89 3.28
N ILE A 79 -4.48 -0.91 3.49
CA ILE A 79 -3.14 -0.83 2.93
C ILE A 79 -2.14 -1.06 4.06
N PRO A 80 -1.26 -2.08 3.95
CA PRO A 80 -0.20 -2.33 4.94
C PRO A 80 0.77 -1.16 5.06
N GLU A 81 1.47 -1.12 6.18
CA GLU A 81 2.65 -0.27 6.34
C GLU A 81 3.71 -0.61 5.28
N ASN A 82 4.56 0.37 4.99
CA ASN A 82 5.65 0.22 4.02
C ASN A 82 5.18 -0.21 2.63
N SER A 83 4.04 0.33 2.20
CA SER A 83 3.48 0.05 0.87
C SER A 83 3.85 1.13 -0.15
N TYR A 84 3.90 0.72 -1.42
CA TYR A 84 3.98 1.62 -2.57
C TYR A 84 2.60 1.81 -3.15
N ILE A 85 2.15 3.06 -3.27
CA ILE A 85 0.84 3.41 -3.81
C ILE A 85 1.05 4.25 -5.07
N GLU A 86 0.39 3.85 -6.14
CA GLU A 86 0.26 4.59 -7.41
C GLU A 86 -1.24 4.73 -7.71
N ILE A 87 -1.66 5.93 -8.12
CA ILE A 87 -3.03 6.21 -8.53
C ILE A 87 -3.04 6.44 -10.03
N ASN A 88 -3.65 5.52 -10.78
CA ASN A 88 -3.73 5.61 -12.23
C ASN A 88 -4.85 6.55 -12.67
N SER A 89 -6.01 6.45 -12.04
CA SER A 89 -7.17 7.31 -12.35
C SER A 89 -8.14 7.40 -11.18
N LEU A 90 -8.83 8.52 -11.09
CA LEU A 90 -9.94 8.76 -10.18
C LEU A 90 -11.10 9.36 -10.98
N SER A 91 -12.34 9.00 -10.66
CA SER A 91 -13.51 9.69 -11.21
C SER A 91 -13.66 11.10 -10.62
N THR A 92 -14.32 11.98 -11.32
CA THR A 92 -14.48 13.40 -10.91
C THR A 92 -15.30 13.59 -9.63
N ASP A 93 -16.05 12.57 -9.24
CA ASP A 93 -16.88 12.49 -8.05
C ASP A 93 -16.26 11.57 -6.98
N PHE A 94 -14.99 11.18 -7.16
CA PHE A 94 -14.31 10.30 -6.22
C PHE A 94 -14.19 10.96 -4.85
N ASP A 95 -14.64 10.23 -3.83
CA ASP A 95 -14.52 10.68 -2.45
C ASP A 95 -14.19 9.52 -1.52
N VAL A 96 -13.34 9.79 -0.55
CA VAL A 96 -12.88 8.80 0.42
C VAL A 96 -12.73 9.40 1.80
N GLN A 97 -12.98 8.56 2.79
CA GLN A 97 -12.48 8.73 4.14
C GLN A 97 -11.28 7.82 4.34
N PHE A 98 -10.19 8.31 4.91
CA PHE A 98 -9.11 7.41 5.27
C PHE A 98 -8.42 7.81 6.56
N ILE A 99 -7.90 6.81 7.25
CA ILE A 99 -7.06 6.95 8.42
C ILE A 99 -5.72 6.32 8.12
N SER A 100 -4.64 7.08 8.26
CA SER A 100 -3.25 6.58 8.22
C SER A 100 -2.72 6.54 9.64
N PHE A 101 -2.11 5.42 10.02
CA PHE A 101 -1.63 5.23 11.37
C PHE A 101 -0.33 4.42 11.39
N LYS A 102 0.60 4.77 12.28
CA LYS A 102 1.79 3.96 12.55
C LYS A 102 1.40 2.83 13.51
N ASN A 103 1.93 1.64 13.26
CA ASN A 103 1.67 0.46 14.10
C ASN A 103 0.17 0.13 14.16
N LEU A 104 -0.44 -0.14 13.01
CA LEU A 104 -1.83 -0.62 12.98
C LEU A 104 -1.99 -1.82 13.92
N PRO A 105 -3.07 -1.88 14.73
CA PRO A 105 -3.28 -2.92 15.72
C PRO A 105 -3.34 -4.34 15.18
N VAL A 106 -3.66 -4.47 13.90
CA VAL A 106 -3.70 -5.76 13.18
C VAL A 106 -2.79 -5.66 11.96
N THR A 107 -1.84 -6.57 11.87
CA THR A 107 -0.89 -6.59 10.75
C THR A 107 -1.52 -7.29 9.55
N TYR A 108 -1.64 -6.55 8.45
CA TYR A 108 -1.94 -7.10 7.14
C TYR A 108 -0.64 -7.14 6.33
N SER A 109 -0.31 -8.30 5.78
CA SER A 109 0.88 -8.47 4.93
C SER A 109 0.67 -7.95 3.50
N ARG A 110 -0.58 -7.66 3.14
CA ARG A 110 -0.98 -7.28 1.77
C ARG A 110 -2.15 -6.29 1.75
N PRO A 111 -2.30 -5.53 0.64
CA PRO A 111 -3.49 -4.74 0.40
C PRO A 111 -4.73 -5.64 0.38
N THR A 112 -5.74 -5.27 1.14
CA THR A 112 -6.98 -6.05 1.24
C THR A 112 -8.17 -5.17 0.90
N ARG A 113 -8.77 -5.41 -0.27
CA ARG A 113 -10.03 -4.78 -0.66
C ARG A 113 -11.20 -5.64 -0.18
N MET A 114 -12.19 -5.00 0.39
CA MET A 114 -13.43 -5.60 0.84
C MET A 114 -14.61 -4.83 0.26
N ARG A 115 -15.54 -5.54 -0.37
CA ARG A 115 -16.87 -5.00 -0.71
C ARG A 115 -17.78 -5.33 0.46
N LEU A 116 -18.22 -4.30 1.16
CA LEU A 116 -19.14 -4.45 2.29
C LEU A 116 -20.59 -4.28 1.80
N ASP A 117 -21.53 -4.88 2.51
CA ASP A 117 -22.93 -4.52 2.36
C ASP A 117 -23.20 -3.15 3.00
N ASP A 118 -24.39 -2.60 2.76
CA ASP A 118 -24.73 -1.25 3.21
C ASP A 118 -24.66 -1.11 4.74
N ASN A 119 -25.08 -2.13 5.49
CA ASN A 119 -25.08 -2.10 6.96
C ASN A 119 -23.67 -2.09 7.50
N ASP A 120 -22.81 -2.98 7.00
CA ASP A 120 -21.42 -3.09 7.39
C ASP A 120 -20.64 -1.84 6.98
N PHE A 121 -20.89 -1.32 5.77
CA PHE A 121 -20.28 -0.08 5.29
C PHE A 121 -20.66 1.12 6.17
N GLN A 122 -21.92 1.24 6.57
CA GLN A 122 -22.37 2.27 7.50
C GLN A 122 -21.80 2.08 8.91
N ARG A 123 -21.64 0.83 9.36
CA ARG A 123 -21.01 0.53 10.66
C ARG A 123 -19.56 0.99 10.69
N VAL A 124 -18.79 0.71 9.63
CA VAL A 124 -17.42 1.25 9.50
C VAL A 124 -17.42 2.77 9.50
N GLY A 125 -18.37 3.41 8.82
CA GLY A 125 -18.53 4.86 8.83
C GLY A 125 -18.76 5.46 10.21
N LYS A 126 -19.49 4.76 11.11
CA LYS A 126 -19.68 5.20 12.49
C LYS A 126 -18.38 5.22 13.29
N TYR A 127 -17.48 4.23 13.08
CA TYR A 127 -16.15 4.26 13.69
C TYR A 127 -15.35 5.47 13.20
N PHE A 128 -15.37 5.74 11.90
CA PHE A 128 -14.71 6.92 11.33
C PHE A 128 -15.26 8.21 11.92
N GLY A 129 -16.59 8.36 12.00
CA GLY A 129 -17.24 9.52 12.61
C GLY A 129 -16.82 9.71 14.07
N LEU A 130 -16.80 8.63 14.85
CA LEU A 130 -16.41 8.69 16.28
C LEU A 130 -14.93 9.07 16.44
N ILE A 131 -14.04 8.52 15.62
CA ILE A 131 -12.62 8.89 15.65
C ILE A 131 -12.49 10.38 15.27
N TRP A 132 -13.21 10.84 14.24
CA TRP A 132 -13.23 12.23 13.80
C TRP A 132 -13.65 13.17 14.93
N GLU A 133 -14.72 12.86 15.66
CA GLU A 133 -15.18 13.62 16.82
C GLU A 133 -14.14 13.65 17.93
N VAL A 134 -13.48 12.53 18.20
CA VAL A 134 -12.46 12.44 19.26
C VAL A 134 -11.26 13.31 18.97
N ILE A 135 -10.72 13.25 17.74
CA ILE A 135 -9.49 14.00 17.37
C ILE A 135 -9.69 15.52 17.31
N HIS A 136 -10.95 15.99 17.20
CA HIS A 136 -11.27 17.43 17.18
C HIS A 136 -11.53 17.99 18.60
N LYS A 137 -11.48 17.19 19.65
CA LYS A 137 -11.57 17.71 21.02
C LYS A 137 -10.26 18.43 21.39
N PRO A 138 -10.31 19.57 22.10
CA PRO A 138 -9.13 20.33 22.50
C PRO A 138 -8.08 19.50 23.26
N SER A 139 -8.55 18.48 24.01
CA SER A 139 -7.69 17.51 24.69
C SER A 139 -8.22 16.11 24.41
N PHE A 140 -7.73 15.47 23.35
CA PHE A 140 -8.09 14.08 23.07
C PHE A 140 -7.00 13.11 23.55
N SER A 141 -7.43 11.92 23.94
CA SER A 141 -6.51 10.84 24.27
C SER A 141 -6.13 10.04 23.01
N MET A 142 -4.84 9.98 22.71
CA MET A 142 -4.32 9.16 21.62
C MET A 142 -4.65 7.68 21.82
N GLN A 143 -4.64 7.22 23.08
CA GLN A 143 -5.01 5.86 23.43
C GLN A 143 -6.48 5.53 23.08
N THR A 144 -7.38 6.52 23.19
CA THR A 144 -8.78 6.35 22.74
C THR A 144 -8.84 6.12 21.23
N VAL A 145 -8.06 6.85 20.45
CA VAL A 145 -7.97 6.66 18.99
C VAL A 145 -7.43 5.26 18.67
N GLU A 146 -6.40 4.79 19.36
CA GLU A 146 -5.83 3.44 19.20
C GLU A 146 -6.85 2.34 19.52
N TYR A 147 -7.64 2.50 20.56
CA TYR A 147 -8.70 1.54 20.89
C TYR A 147 -9.82 1.52 19.83
N LEU A 148 -10.21 2.67 19.32
CA LEU A 148 -11.20 2.75 18.23
C LEU A 148 -10.66 2.16 16.92
N LEU A 149 -9.38 2.39 16.60
CA LEU A 149 -8.70 1.75 15.47
C LEU A 149 -8.64 0.23 15.67
N SER A 150 -8.34 -0.24 16.87
CA SER A 150 -8.34 -1.67 17.18
C SER A 150 -9.72 -2.28 17.01
N ALA A 151 -10.77 -1.58 17.42
CA ALA A 151 -12.15 -2.04 17.27
C ALA A 151 -12.56 -2.15 15.80
N VAL A 152 -12.31 -1.11 14.98
CA VAL A 152 -12.66 -1.17 13.55
C VAL A 152 -11.84 -2.22 12.80
N MET A 153 -10.55 -2.38 13.14
CA MET A 153 -9.70 -3.40 12.51
C MET A 153 -10.14 -4.82 12.85
N ASN A 154 -10.54 -5.06 14.10
CA ASN A 154 -11.07 -6.35 14.52
C ASN A 154 -12.42 -6.66 13.84
N ASP A 155 -13.31 -5.66 13.72
CA ASP A 155 -14.60 -5.81 13.06
C ASP A 155 -14.41 -6.10 11.57
N LEU A 156 -13.51 -5.38 10.88
CA LEU A 156 -13.14 -5.63 9.49
C LEU A 156 -12.52 -7.03 9.29
N ALA A 157 -11.71 -7.51 10.24
CA ALA A 157 -11.16 -8.86 10.19
C ALA A 157 -12.28 -9.91 10.26
N HIS A 158 -13.24 -9.72 11.15
CA HIS A 158 -14.40 -10.61 11.30
C HIS A 158 -15.32 -10.61 10.07
N MET A 159 -15.64 -9.43 9.51
CA MET A 159 -16.38 -9.30 8.25
C MET A 159 -15.68 -10.04 7.10
N ARG A 160 -14.35 -9.94 7.04
CA ARG A 160 -13.56 -10.66 6.04
C ARG A 160 -13.68 -12.16 6.19
N GLU A 161 -13.57 -12.68 7.42
CA GLU A 161 -13.71 -14.12 7.69
C GLU A 161 -15.08 -14.63 7.26
N GLN A 162 -16.16 -13.92 7.63
CA GLN A 162 -17.53 -14.25 7.20
C GLN A 162 -17.69 -14.24 5.67
N ALA A 163 -17.11 -13.24 4.99
CA ALA A 163 -17.13 -13.16 3.53
C ALA A 163 -16.32 -14.29 2.87
N TYR A 164 -15.24 -14.77 3.50
CA TYR A 164 -14.48 -15.94 3.05
C TYR A 164 -15.27 -17.23 3.22
N GLU A 165 -15.98 -17.41 4.31
CA GLU A 165 -16.85 -18.59 4.53
C GLU A 165 -18.03 -18.64 3.55
N GLN A 166 -18.62 -17.48 3.22
CA GLN A 166 -19.72 -17.38 2.25
C GLN A 166 -19.24 -17.48 0.79
N LYS A 167 -18.06 -16.95 0.45
CA LYS A 167 -17.43 -17.00 -0.86
C LYS A 167 -16.44 -18.18 -0.96
N LYS A 168 -16.90 -19.40 -0.90
CA LYS A 168 -16.13 -20.62 -1.20
C LYS A 168 -15.60 -20.72 -2.65
N ILE A 169 -15.40 -19.61 -3.36
CA ILE A 169 -15.05 -19.57 -4.78
C ILE A 169 -13.89 -18.61 -5.05
N PHE A 170 -12.76 -18.81 -4.38
CA PHE A 170 -11.50 -18.47 -5.04
C PHE A 170 -11.10 -19.69 -5.86
N THR A 171 -10.84 -19.49 -7.14
CA THR A 171 -10.22 -20.56 -7.94
C THR A 171 -8.86 -20.90 -7.32
N HIS A 172 -8.43 -22.14 -7.47
CA HIS A 172 -7.11 -22.57 -7.00
C HIS A 172 -5.98 -21.68 -7.53
N ALA A 173 -6.13 -21.13 -8.74
CA ALA A 173 -5.17 -20.21 -9.34
C ALA A 173 -5.12 -18.84 -8.61
N GLU A 174 -6.26 -18.31 -8.18
CA GLU A 174 -6.31 -17.06 -7.39
C GLU A 174 -5.69 -17.25 -6.01
N GLN A 175 -5.93 -18.39 -5.37
CA GLN A 175 -5.29 -18.75 -4.10
C GLN A 175 -3.77 -18.86 -4.25
N GLN A 176 -3.29 -19.51 -5.32
CA GLN A 176 -1.86 -19.60 -5.60
C GLN A 176 -1.24 -18.23 -5.91
N MET A 177 -1.91 -17.39 -6.71
CA MET A 177 -1.42 -16.04 -6.98
C MET A 177 -1.33 -15.22 -5.69
N GLN A 178 -2.29 -15.40 -4.81
CA GLN A 178 -2.30 -14.80 -3.50
C GLN A 178 -1.11 -15.26 -2.64
N GLN A 179 -0.88 -16.56 -2.55
CA GLN A 179 0.28 -17.13 -1.84
C GLN A 179 1.60 -16.59 -2.40
N PHE A 180 1.71 -16.47 -3.72
CA PHE A 180 2.89 -15.86 -4.35
C PHE A 180 3.11 -14.42 -3.89
N THR A 181 2.07 -13.58 -3.88
CA THR A 181 2.19 -12.17 -3.45
C THR A 181 2.53 -12.05 -1.98
N ASP A 182 2.02 -12.93 -1.12
CA ASP A 182 2.35 -12.96 0.30
C ASP A 182 3.84 -13.34 0.53
N LEU A 183 4.33 -14.33 -0.22
CA LEU A 183 5.75 -14.71 -0.18
C LEU A 183 6.66 -13.59 -0.70
N VAL A 184 6.25 -12.88 -1.75
CA VAL A 184 7.00 -11.74 -2.27
C VAL A 184 7.03 -10.59 -1.26
N ALA A 185 5.94 -10.29 -0.58
CA ALA A 185 5.91 -9.30 0.50
C ALA A 185 6.85 -9.68 1.65
N MET A 186 6.96 -10.98 1.96
CA MET A 186 7.80 -11.49 3.06
C MET A 186 9.29 -11.60 2.69
N TYR A 187 9.60 -12.00 1.46
CA TYR A 187 10.95 -12.38 1.04
C TYR A 187 11.50 -11.58 -0.15
N GLY A 188 10.74 -10.65 -0.72
CA GLY A 188 11.05 -10.01 -2.01
C GLY A 188 12.44 -9.40 -2.10
N MET A 189 12.95 -8.82 -1.03
CA MET A 189 14.31 -8.27 -0.95
C MET A 189 15.40 -9.36 -0.80
N LYS A 190 15.06 -10.49 -0.19
CA LYS A 190 16.04 -11.54 0.17
C LYS A 190 16.13 -12.66 -0.86
N ALA A 191 15.07 -12.91 -1.63
CA ALA A 191 14.97 -14.02 -2.57
C ALA A 191 14.59 -13.53 -3.97
N ARG A 192 15.59 -13.35 -4.83
CA ARG A 192 15.42 -12.83 -6.20
C ARG A 192 15.48 -13.91 -7.27
N ASN A 193 14.89 -15.07 -7.01
CA ASN A 193 14.83 -16.13 -8.00
C ASN A 193 13.50 -16.87 -8.00
N VAL A 194 13.07 -17.33 -9.17
CA VAL A 194 11.79 -18.03 -9.36
C VAL A 194 11.75 -19.37 -8.61
N VAL A 195 12.90 -20.05 -8.52
CA VAL A 195 12.98 -21.38 -7.91
C VAL A 195 12.63 -21.32 -6.43
N PHE A 196 13.10 -20.30 -5.71
CA PHE A 196 12.79 -20.10 -4.30
C PHE A 196 11.26 -20.04 -4.07
N TYR A 197 10.56 -19.19 -4.82
CA TYR A 197 9.12 -19.02 -4.66
C TYR A 197 8.34 -20.26 -5.07
N ALA A 198 8.76 -20.93 -6.15
CA ALA A 198 8.15 -22.17 -6.59
C ALA A 198 8.28 -23.28 -5.52
N GLN A 199 9.45 -23.38 -4.88
CA GLN A 199 9.68 -24.30 -3.76
C GLN A 199 8.81 -24.00 -2.54
N GLN A 200 8.72 -22.72 -2.14
CA GLN A 200 7.86 -22.30 -1.03
C GLN A 200 6.38 -22.58 -1.28
N MET A 201 5.96 -22.58 -2.54
CA MET A 201 4.57 -22.88 -2.96
C MET A 201 4.34 -24.34 -3.30
N HIS A 202 5.37 -25.21 -3.21
CA HIS A 202 5.31 -26.62 -3.61
C HIS A 202 4.83 -26.85 -5.05
N ILE A 203 5.23 -25.96 -5.99
CA ILE A 203 4.92 -26.05 -7.42
C ILE A 203 6.18 -25.95 -8.26
N THR A 204 6.09 -26.25 -9.56
CA THR A 204 7.23 -26.08 -10.48
C THR A 204 7.43 -24.62 -10.85
N SER A 205 8.67 -24.22 -11.18
CA SER A 205 8.99 -22.87 -11.67
C SER A 205 8.22 -22.51 -12.95
N ASN A 206 7.94 -23.47 -13.80
CA ASN A 206 7.15 -23.28 -15.01
C ASN A 206 5.68 -22.98 -14.68
N HIS A 207 5.09 -23.71 -13.72
CA HIS A 207 3.73 -23.46 -13.24
C HIS A 207 3.62 -22.06 -12.62
N LEU A 208 4.54 -21.70 -11.72
CA LEU A 208 4.57 -20.36 -11.13
C LEU A 208 4.70 -19.26 -12.19
N SER A 209 5.59 -19.44 -13.17
CA SER A 209 5.79 -18.46 -14.25
C SER A 209 4.53 -18.28 -15.10
N ALA A 210 3.83 -19.36 -15.44
CA ALA A 210 2.58 -19.32 -16.18
C ALA A 210 1.45 -18.65 -15.36
N LEU A 211 1.33 -19.00 -14.07
CA LEU A 211 0.37 -18.42 -13.13
C LEU A 211 0.54 -16.90 -13.03
N VAL A 212 1.75 -16.44 -12.70
CA VAL A 212 2.03 -15.00 -12.52
C VAL A 212 1.80 -14.24 -13.83
N ARG A 213 2.25 -14.79 -14.97
CA ARG A 213 2.05 -14.15 -16.26
C ARG A 213 0.57 -14.04 -16.64
N LYS A 214 -0.23 -15.06 -16.37
CA LYS A 214 -1.67 -15.07 -16.63
C LYS A 214 -2.41 -14.00 -15.81
N HIS A 215 -2.06 -13.85 -14.53
CA HIS A 215 -2.78 -12.96 -13.61
C HIS A 215 -2.26 -11.51 -13.58
N SER A 216 -0.97 -11.28 -13.91
CA SER A 216 -0.36 -9.94 -13.85
C SER A 216 0.13 -9.41 -15.20
N GLY A 217 0.13 -10.22 -16.25
CA GLY A 217 0.74 -9.87 -17.54
C GLY A 217 2.28 -9.82 -17.51
N ARG A 218 2.93 -10.12 -16.37
CA ARG A 218 4.37 -9.98 -16.14
C ARG A 218 5.02 -11.31 -15.82
N THR A 219 6.32 -11.40 -16.07
CA THR A 219 7.10 -12.53 -15.56
C THR A 219 7.39 -12.36 -14.06
N VAL A 220 7.64 -13.46 -13.35
CA VAL A 220 8.06 -13.44 -11.94
C VAL A 220 9.28 -12.54 -11.75
N MET A 221 10.27 -12.63 -12.66
CA MET A 221 11.49 -11.81 -12.56
C MET A 221 11.25 -10.32 -12.80
N GLN A 222 10.33 -9.97 -13.71
CA GLN A 222 9.92 -8.57 -13.88
C GLN A 222 9.29 -8.04 -12.60
N TRP A 223 8.39 -8.81 -11.99
CA TRP A 223 7.76 -8.46 -10.72
C TRP A 223 8.80 -8.20 -9.62
N LEU A 224 9.71 -9.15 -9.40
CA LEU A 224 10.76 -9.04 -8.39
C LEU A 224 11.72 -7.87 -8.65
N ASN A 225 12.06 -7.63 -9.92
CA ASN A 225 12.94 -6.52 -10.30
C ASN A 225 12.28 -5.16 -10.03
N GLU A 226 11.01 -5.00 -10.38
CA GLU A 226 10.28 -3.75 -10.14
C GLU A 226 10.17 -3.46 -8.64
N LEU A 227 9.86 -4.46 -7.81
CA LEU A 227 9.87 -4.30 -6.35
C LEU A 227 11.25 -3.89 -5.83
N THR A 228 12.30 -4.54 -6.33
CA THR A 228 13.67 -4.19 -5.93
C THR A 228 14.02 -2.74 -6.30
N ILE A 229 13.56 -2.26 -7.45
CA ILE A 229 13.76 -0.86 -7.86
C ILE A 229 12.96 0.10 -6.97
N LEU A 230 11.71 -0.23 -6.63
CA LEU A 230 10.91 0.59 -5.72
C LEU A 230 11.57 0.73 -4.36
N GLU A 231 12.03 -0.39 -3.78
CA GLU A 231 12.75 -0.41 -2.51
C GLU A 231 14.06 0.38 -2.58
N ALA A 232 14.84 0.18 -3.66
CA ALA A 232 16.06 0.94 -3.89
C ALA A 232 15.79 2.46 -3.93
N LYS A 233 14.72 2.89 -4.60
CA LYS A 233 14.32 4.31 -4.66
C LYS A 233 14.03 4.86 -3.27
N VAL A 234 13.37 4.09 -2.40
CA VAL A 234 13.08 4.50 -1.01
C VAL A 234 14.35 4.61 -0.21
N LEU A 235 15.18 3.58 -0.19
CA LEU A 235 16.45 3.59 0.55
C LEU A 235 17.35 4.73 0.10
N LEU A 236 17.43 5.00 -1.21
CA LEU A 236 18.20 6.11 -1.76
C LEU A 236 17.66 7.48 -1.35
N ARG A 237 16.35 7.63 -1.27
CA ARG A 237 15.69 8.92 -1.03
C ARG A 237 15.53 9.26 0.44
N TYR A 238 15.25 8.27 1.27
CA TYR A 238 14.82 8.48 2.64
C TYR A 238 15.81 8.01 3.71
N THR A 239 16.97 7.46 3.30
CA THR A 239 18.04 7.06 4.22
C THR A 239 19.37 7.70 3.83
N ASP A 240 20.28 7.80 4.80
CA ASP A 240 21.67 8.27 4.58
C ASP A 240 22.64 7.10 4.38
N ARG A 241 22.12 5.87 4.18
CA ARG A 241 22.93 4.67 3.93
C ARG A 241 23.79 4.82 2.69
N THR A 242 24.97 4.24 2.69
CA THR A 242 25.83 4.25 1.50
C THR A 242 25.19 3.45 0.37
N ILE A 243 25.58 3.72 -0.88
CA ILE A 243 25.13 2.93 -2.05
C ILE A 243 25.54 1.47 -1.91
N SER A 244 26.69 1.21 -1.26
CA SER A 244 27.17 -0.13 -0.98
C SER A 244 26.26 -0.85 0.03
N ASP A 245 25.89 -0.19 1.13
CA ASP A 245 25.00 -0.77 2.14
C ASP A 245 23.62 -1.10 1.54
N ILE A 246 23.09 -0.19 0.70
CA ILE A 246 21.82 -0.42 -0.01
C ILE A 246 21.95 -1.62 -0.96
N ALA A 247 23.05 -1.74 -1.69
CA ALA A 247 23.29 -2.88 -2.56
C ALA A 247 23.27 -4.21 -1.79
N PHE A 248 23.98 -4.28 -0.65
CA PHE A 248 23.98 -5.47 0.20
C PHE A 248 22.63 -5.79 0.80
N GLU A 249 21.90 -4.78 1.28
CA GLU A 249 20.53 -4.95 1.82
C GLU A 249 19.57 -5.51 0.77
N LEU A 250 19.70 -5.05 -0.49
CA LEU A 250 18.94 -5.54 -1.63
C LEU A 250 19.50 -6.84 -2.24
N ASN A 251 20.39 -7.51 -1.51
CA ASN A 251 20.98 -8.79 -1.86
C ASN A 251 21.76 -8.79 -3.19
N PHE A 252 22.51 -7.71 -3.46
CA PHE A 252 23.51 -7.68 -4.51
C PHE A 252 24.88 -8.01 -3.93
N THR A 253 25.65 -8.82 -4.64
CA THR A 253 27.02 -9.18 -4.25
C THR A 253 28.00 -8.00 -4.33
N GLU A 254 27.70 -7.02 -5.19
CA GLU A 254 28.53 -5.84 -5.43
C GLU A 254 27.71 -4.59 -5.72
N ALA A 255 28.17 -3.43 -5.23
CA ALA A 255 27.55 -2.14 -5.50
C ALA A 255 27.53 -1.76 -7.00
N THR A 256 28.50 -2.26 -7.76
CA THR A 256 28.57 -2.09 -9.22
C THR A 256 27.46 -2.80 -9.97
N LEU A 257 27.11 -4.02 -9.53
CA LEU A 257 25.99 -4.79 -10.09
C LEU A 257 24.66 -4.11 -9.77
N PHE A 258 24.48 -3.65 -8.53
CA PHE A 258 23.32 -2.86 -8.13
C PHE A 258 23.19 -1.58 -8.97
N SER A 259 24.27 -0.84 -9.15
CA SER A 259 24.24 0.43 -9.90
C SER A 259 23.86 0.21 -11.36
N ARG A 260 24.35 -0.85 -12.01
CA ARG A 260 23.94 -1.24 -13.34
C ARG A 260 22.49 -1.69 -13.42
N PHE A 261 22.02 -2.46 -12.45
CA PHE A 261 20.65 -2.90 -12.34
C PHE A 261 19.70 -1.70 -12.18
N PHE A 262 19.98 -0.82 -11.21
CA PHE A 262 19.16 0.34 -10.91
C PHE A 262 19.03 1.27 -12.12
N ARG A 263 20.12 1.54 -12.83
CA ARG A 263 20.14 2.45 -13.99
C ARG A 263 19.23 2.03 -15.14
N ARG A 264 18.89 0.75 -15.26
CA ARG A 264 18.05 0.22 -16.37
C ARG A 264 16.63 0.76 -16.36
N GLU A 265 16.06 1.04 -15.16
CA GLU A 265 14.66 1.46 -15.02
C GLU A 265 14.52 2.99 -15.01
N PRO A 266 15.10 3.73 -14.02
CA PRO A 266 14.94 5.19 -13.96
C PRO A 266 15.87 5.92 -14.94
N GLY A 267 16.76 5.24 -15.66
CA GLY A 267 17.74 5.85 -16.55
C GLY A 267 18.88 6.62 -15.86
N LEU A 268 18.84 6.69 -14.53
CA LEU A 268 19.77 7.44 -13.68
C LEU A 268 20.61 6.49 -12.83
N SER A 269 21.85 6.88 -12.50
CA SER A 269 22.62 6.14 -11.51
C SER A 269 21.99 6.31 -10.09
N PRO A 270 22.23 5.37 -9.14
CA PRO A 270 21.78 5.53 -7.76
C PRO A 270 22.23 6.85 -7.14
N ARG A 271 23.45 7.30 -7.45
CA ARG A 271 24.01 8.56 -6.96
C ARG A 271 23.25 9.77 -7.49
N ASP A 272 22.98 9.79 -8.82
CA ASP A 272 22.25 10.88 -9.47
C ASP A 272 20.79 10.92 -9.02
N TYR A 273 20.20 9.74 -8.78
CA TYR A 273 18.84 9.63 -8.24
C TYR A 273 18.75 10.22 -6.82
N ARG A 274 19.75 9.93 -5.96
CA ARG A 274 19.83 10.49 -4.61
C ARG A 274 20.01 12.02 -4.62
N SER A 275 20.82 12.55 -5.52
CA SER A 275 21.11 13.99 -5.59
C SER A 275 19.93 14.84 -6.10
N LYS A 276 18.92 14.22 -6.70
CA LYS A 276 17.67 14.88 -7.12
C LYS A 276 16.62 15.00 -5.99
N LYS A 277 17.11 15.01 -4.73
CA LYS A 277 16.25 15.27 -3.55
C LYS A 277 15.59 16.64 -3.62
#